data_e5a368063a5da3e88463877a7733776c
#
_entry.id   e5a368063a5da3e88463877a7733776c
#
_cell.length_a   1.000
_cell.length_b   1.000
_cell.length_c   1.000
_cell.angle_alpha   90.00
_cell.angle_beta   90.00
_cell.angle_gamma   90.00
#
_symmetry.space_group_name_H-M   'P 1'
#
loop_
_entity.id
_entity.type
_entity.pdbx_description
1 polymer ?
#
loop_
_entity_poly.entity_id
_entity_poly.type
_entity_poly.pdbx_seq_one_letter_code
_entity_poly.pdbx_strand_id
1 'polypeptide(L)'
;AHPSITAVFVVLLAIVGVPGPSSAQEAGEAETEGRDEPPVGAQDSEAGLPVLVAAIGGGARFRRISLDGGDGSGGTENRSFDTGAYFDFGWHLLIRPWGKRSPRPSMQAMILQIDGGTGIGLTVEPAGTGISLDTNTWRMVGQFGYLYPIDRLLVGGLIGVGGDVFSIDLNSVLPSSRIVYVRLGPAVAYTIVRDYFGVRADFGLRFPFDLGALKDTFGEDSRAFGLDATATFEGRIEAGFTYAFRVVWEYYLYRFSGAVMNVPAMGDGGRGKDHSLNFQLLLGWSL
;
A
#
# COMPACT_ATOMS: atom_id res chain seq x y z
N ALA A 1 19.44 14.88 -10.69
CA ALA A 1 19.78 13.46 -10.65
C ALA A 1 18.69 12.76 -9.85
N HIS A 2 17.78 12.05 -10.52
CA HIS A 2 16.71 11.32 -9.86
C HIS A 2 17.26 9.98 -9.36
N PRO A 3 16.96 9.56 -8.11
CA PRO A 3 17.27 8.21 -7.67
C PRO A 3 16.43 7.25 -8.51
N SER A 4 17.09 6.31 -9.16
CA SER A 4 16.42 5.29 -9.99
C SER A 4 15.55 4.43 -9.10
N ILE A 5 14.29 4.28 -9.48
CA ILE A 5 13.27 3.42 -8.82
C ILE A 5 13.76 1.97 -8.67
N THR A 6 14.70 1.55 -9.50
CA THR A 6 15.39 0.24 -9.44
C THR A 6 16.05 -0.04 -8.08
N ALA A 7 16.49 0.97 -7.34
CA ALA A 7 17.16 0.78 -6.05
C ALA A 7 16.21 0.29 -4.92
N VAL A 8 14.93 0.64 -4.97
CA VAL A 8 13.95 0.25 -3.94
C VAL A 8 13.56 -1.23 -4.08
N PHE A 9 13.50 -1.75 -5.30
CA PHE A 9 13.17 -3.16 -5.57
C PHE A 9 14.31 -4.12 -5.22
N VAL A 10 15.56 -3.71 -5.38
CA VAL A 10 16.73 -4.56 -5.09
C VAL A 10 16.88 -4.83 -3.58
N VAL A 11 16.50 -3.87 -2.72
CA VAL A 11 16.55 -4.05 -1.27
C VAL A 11 15.50 -5.07 -0.78
N LEU A 12 14.33 -5.15 -1.42
CA LEU A 12 13.28 -6.10 -1.05
C LEU A 12 13.60 -7.55 -1.45
N LEU A 13 14.32 -7.77 -2.55
CA LEU A 13 14.72 -9.11 -3.01
C LEU A 13 15.93 -9.69 -2.26
N ALA A 14 16.80 -8.84 -1.71
CA ALA A 14 17.99 -9.28 -0.98
C ALA A 14 17.69 -9.85 0.43
N ILE A 15 16.50 -9.62 0.98
CA ILE A 15 16.11 -10.12 2.32
C ILE A 15 15.56 -11.54 2.27
N VAL A 16 15.12 -12.03 1.10
CA VAL A 16 14.66 -13.40 0.92
C VAL A 16 15.83 -14.30 0.45
N GLY A 17 16.89 -14.33 1.23
CA GLY A 17 17.93 -15.37 1.09
C GLY A 17 17.36 -16.70 1.54
N VAL A 18 16.92 -17.52 0.60
CA VAL A 18 16.51 -18.92 0.87
C VAL A 18 17.73 -19.66 1.43
N PRO A 19 17.69 -20.20 2.65
CA PRO A 19 18.78 -21.06 3.13
C PRO A 19 18.82 -22.32 2.25
N GLY A 20 19.97 -22.54 1.63
CA GLY A 20 20.22 -23.75 0.86
C GLY A 20 20.10 -25.02 1.72
N PRO A 21 19.80 -26.18 1.12
CA PRO A 21 19.65 -27.42 1.85
C PRO A 21 20.96 -27.80 2.53
N SER A 22 20.93 -27.87 3.86
CA SER A 22 22.02 -28.42 4.70
C SER A 22 22.10 -29.92 4.44
N SER A 23 23.26 -30.38 3.99
CA SER A 23 23.60 -31.79 3.80
C SER A 23 23.44 -32.57 5.09
N ALA A 24 22.70 -33.67 5.01
CA ALA A 24 22.56 -34.65 6.05
C ALA A 24 23.92 -35.26 6.40
N GLN A 25 24.26 -35.27 7.68
CA GLN A 25 25.38 -36.00 8.25
C GLN A 25 24.81 -37.23 8.91
N GLU A 26 25.34 -38.38 8.49
CA GLU A 26 24.96 -39.74 8.93
C GLU A 26 25.13 -39.94 10.44
N ALA A 27 24.17 -40.65 10.98
CA ALA A 27 24.03 -40.99 12.38
C ALA A 27 24.87 -42.20 12.77
N GLY A 28 25.50 -42.10 13.90
CA GLY A 28 25.99 -43.27 14.66
C GLY A 28 24.89 -43.70 15.61
N GLU A 29 24.59 -45.00 15.59
CA GLU A 29 23.75 -45.71 16.55
C GLU A 29 24.39 -45.69 17.95
N ALA A 30 23.63 -45.27 18.95
CA ALA A 30 23.87 -45.57 20.35
C ALA A 30 22.51 -45.78 21.04
N GLU A 31 22.20 -47.04 21.31
CA GLU A 31 21.17 -47.45 22.26
C GLU A 31 21.43 -46.82 23.64
N THR A 32 20.44 -46.14 24.19
CA THR A 32 20.36 -45.87 25.63
C THR A 32 18.90 -45.91 26.08
N GLU A 33 18.67 -46.79 27.03
CA GLU A 33 17.43 -47.08 27.74
C GLU A 33 16.66 -45.84 28.24
N GLY A 34 15.39 -45.96 28.12
CA GLY A 34 14.24 -45.44 28.87
C GLY A 34 14.43 -44.29 29.84
N ARG A 35 13.92 -43.12 29.38
CA ARG A 35 13.22 -42.17 30.24
C ARG A 35 12.13 -41.52 29.38
N ASP A 36 10.87 -41.81 29.72
CA ASP A 36 9.71 -41.08 29.21
C ASP A 36 9.74 -39.66 29.76
N GLU A 37 10.61 -38.82 29.23
CA GLU A 37 10.43 -37.38 29.27
C GLU A 37 9.51 -37.00 28.13
N PRO A 38 8.38 -36.29 28.39
CA PRO A 38 7.54 -35.79 27.32
C PRO A 38 8.40 -34.87 26.43
N PRO A 39 8.22 -34.91 25.11
CA PRO A 39 9.03 -34.14 24.18
C PRO A 39 8.98 -32.66 24.56
N VAL A 40 10.09 -32.14 25.08
CA VAL A 40 10.33 -30.71 25.32
C VAL A 40 10.46 -30.06 23.97
N GLY A 41 9.34 -29.74 23.36
CA GLY A 41 9.32 -29.12 22.01
C GLY A 41 7.96 -28.64 21.53
N ALA A 42 6.88 -28.96 22.22
CA ALA A 42 5.53 -28.68 21.73
C ALA A 42 4.80 -27.53 22.44
N GLN A 43 5.41 -26.85 23.40
CA GLN A 43 4.71 -25.84 24.22
C GLN A 43 5.01 -24.36 23.90
N ASP A 44 5.96 -24.04 23.04
CA ASP A 44 6.35 -22.63 22.76
C ASP A 44 5.74 -22.04 21.49
N SER A 45 4.74 -22.67 20.89
CA SER A 45 4.14 -22.21 19.63
C SER A 45 2.96 -21.26 19.75
N GLU A 46 2.59 -20.81 20.97
CA GLU A 46 1.32 -20.10 21.18
C GLU A 46 1.40 -18.59 21.44
N ALA A 47 2.46 -17.90 21.06
CA ALA A 47 2.33 -16.44 20.91
C ALA A 47 1.54 -16.16 19.64
N GLY A 48 0.23 -16.35 19.72
CA GLY A 48 -0.67 -16.24 18.57
C GLY A 48 -0.69 -14.82 18.01
N LEU A 49 -0.82 -14.71 16.70
CA LEU A 49 -1.00 -13.44 15.99
C LEU A 49 -2.11 -12.61 16.65
N PRO A 50 -1.94 -11.30 16.84
CA PRO A 50 -2.95 -10.46 17.48
C PRO A 50 -4.26 -10.50 16.70
N VAL A 51 -5.37 -10.52 17.42
CA VAL A 51 -6.73 -10.52 16.84
C VAL A 51 -7.05 -9.17 16.23
N LEU A 52 -6.56 -8.10 16.86
CA LEU A 52 -6.78 -6.72 16.45
C LEU A 52 -5.47 -5.94 16.56
N VAL A 53 -5.18 -5.16 15.54
CA VAL A 53 -4.16 -4.11 15.58
C VAL A 53 -4.82 -2.83 15.09
N ALA A 54 -4.75 -1.77 15.90
CA ALA A 54 -5.20 -0.44 15.51
C ALA A 54 -4.06 0.55 15.72
N ALA A 55 -3.74 1.33 14.71
CA ALA A 55 -2.66 2.31 14.76
C ALA A 55 -3.03 3.59 14.00
N ILE A 56 -2.53 4.70 14.49
CA ILE A 56 -2.66 6.03 13.89
C ILE A 56 -1.28 6.70 13.89
N GLY A 57 -1.09 7.65 13.00
CA GLY A 57 0.17 8.39 12.96
C GLY A 57 0.24 9.37 11.83
N GLY A 58 1.45 9.76 11.47
CA GLY A 58 1.65 10.73 10.41
C GLY A 58 3.00 10.56 9.75
N GLY A 59 3.18 11.34 8.69
CA GLY A 59 4.41 11.29 7.92
C GLY A 59 4.45 12.28 6.78
N ALA A 60 5.34 12.05 5.85
CA ALA A 60 5.51 12.88 4.67
C ALA A 60 5.01 12.14 3.42
N ARG A 61 4.21 12.82 2.61
CA ARG A 61 3.77 12.34 1.30
C ARG A 61 4.23 13.29 0.22
N PHE A 62 4.60 12.71 -0.92
CA PHE A 62 4.95 13.38 -2.16
C PHE A 62 4.03 12.87 -3.26
N ARG A 63 3.51 13.76 -4.10
CA ARG A 63 2.69 13.36 -5.24
C ARG A 63 3.06 14.18 -6.47
N ARG A 64 3.13 13.50 -7.61
CA ARG A 64 3.35 14.14 -8.90
C ARG A 64 2.36 13.61 -9.92
N ILE A 65 1.66 14.53 -10.57
CA ILE A 65 0.74 14.23 -11.67
C ILE A 65 1.28 14.88 -12.94
N SER A 66 1.28 14.16 -14.04
CA SER A 66 1.60 14.67 -15.38
C SER A 66 0.51 14.21 -16.34
N LEU A 67 -0.10 15.16 -17.01
CA LEU A 67 -1.19 14.96 -17.97
C LEU A 67 -0.75 15.52 -19.31
N ASP A 68 -0.63 14.65 -20.30
CA ASP A 68 -0.30 15.00 -21.68
C ASP A 68 -1.58 14.87 -22.52
N GLY A 69 -2.05 15.93 -23.13
CA GLY A 69 -3.23 15.94 -23.98
C GLY A 69 -3.07 16.86 -25.19
N GLY A 70 -3.90 16.67 -26.21
CA GLY A 70 -3.98 17.57 -27.34
C GLY A 70 -4.61 18.91 -26.91
N ASP A 71 -4.12 20.02 -27.43
CA ASP A 71 -4.68 21.38 -27.20
C ASP A 71 -5.87 21.71 -28.12
N GLY A 72 -6.39 20.71 -28.85
CA GLY A 72 -7.46 20.87 -29.82
C GLY A 72 -7.04 21.55 -31.13
N SER A 73 -5.83 22.10 -31.19
CA SER A 73 -5.26 22.75 -32.39
C SER A 73 -4.22 21.88 -33.12
N GLY A 74 -4.02 20.64 -32.66
CA GLY A 74 -2.98 19.73 -33.15
C GLY A 74 -1.65 19.83 -32.39
N GLY A 75 -1.56 20.68 -31.37
CA GLY A 75 -0.46 20.73 -30.43
C GLY A 75 -0.65 19.76 -29.24
N THR A 76 0.38 19.65 -28.42
CA THR A 76 0.31 18.90 -27.15
C THR A 76 0.45 19.87 -25.96
N GLU A 77 -0.50 19.86 -25.07
CA GLU A 77 -0.41 20.55 -23.80
C GLU A 77 0.05 19.59 -22.69
N ASN A 78 1.14 19.90 -22.02
CA ASN A 78 1.60 19.15 -20.86
C ASN A 78 1.24 19.94 -19.60
N ARG A 79 0.40 19.33 -18.76
CA ARG A 79 0.04 19.86 -17.45
C ARG A 79 0.69 18.99 -16.40
N SER A 80 1.66 19.53 -15.70
CA SER A 80 2.32 18.80 -14.61
C SER A 80 2.10 19.50 -13.27
N PHE A 81 2.01 18.69 -12.25
CA PHE A 81 1.74 19.11 -10.91
C PHE A 81 2.63 18.34 -9.94
N ASP A 82 3.30 19.02 -9.03
CA ASP A 82 4.14 18.45 -7.99
C ASP A 82 3.74 19.09 -6.66
N THR A 83 3.34 18.25 -5.69
CA THR A 83 2.92 18.77 -4.37
C THR A 83 4.09 19.17 -3.48
N GLY A 84 5.32 18.80 -3.85
CA GLY A 84 6.39 18.76 -2.83
C GLY A 84 6.07 17.77 -1.70
N ALA A 85 6.73 17.96 -0.57
CA ALA A 85 6.42 17.19 0.64
C ALA A 85 5.30 17.85 1.43
N TYR A 86 4.29 17.08 1.82
CA TYR A 86 3.23 17.54 2.72
C TYR A 86 2.98 16.54 3.84
N PHE A 87 2.39 17.00 4.94
CA PHE A 87 2.06 16.13 6.05
C PHE A 87 0.84 15.26 5.72
N ASP A 88 0.96 13.95 5.96
CA ASP A 88 -0.08 12.97 5.73
C ASP A 88 -0.39 12.26 7.05
N PHE A 89 -1.59 12.45 7.58
CA PHE A 89 -2.10 11.71 8.73
C PHE A 89 -2.67 10.39 8.26
N GLY A 90 -2.27 9.28 8.91
CA GLY A 90 -2.64 7.93 8.51
C GLY A 90 -3.22 7.11 9.64
N TRP A 91 -4.01 6.11 9.27
CA TRP A 91 -4.54 5.08 10.17
C TRP A 91 -4.45 3.69 9.55
N HIS A 92 -4.36 2.71 10.43
CA HIS A 92 -4.30 1.30 10.07
C HIS A 92 -5.12 0.48 11.05
N LEU A 93 -5.99 -0.38 10.53
CA LEU A 93 -6.76 -1.35 11.29
C LEU A 93 -6.56 -2.73 10.66
N LEU A 94 -6.14 -3.71 11.45
CA LEU A 94 -6.03 -5.10 11.03
C LEU A 94 -6.80 -5.97 12.02
N ILE A 95 -7.69 -6.80 11.50
CA ILE A 95 -8.52 -7.72 12.27
C ILE A 95 -8.26 -9.14 11.78
N ARG A 96 -8.05 -10.08 12.70
CA ARG A 96 -8.04 -11.51 12.44
C ARG A 96 -9.26 -12.15 13.13
N PRO A 97 -10.41 -12.28 12.43
CA PRO A 97 -11.68 -12.66 13.06
C PRO A 97 -11.60 -14.00 13.79
N TRP A 98 -10.81 -14.90 13.32
CA TRP A 98 -10.64 -16.24 13.87
C TRP A 98 -9.31 -16.47 14.59
N GLY A 99 -8.46 -15.48 14.75
CA GLY A 99 -7.14 -15.49 15.42
C GLY A 99 -6.88 -16.68 16.35
N LYS A 100 -6.63 -16.44 17.62
CA LYS A 100 -6.33 -17.47 18.63
C LYS A 100 -7.47 -18.46 18.92
N ARG A 101 -8.72 -18.14 18.50
CA ARG A 101 -9.92 -18.92 18.84
C ARG A 101 -10.17 -20.12 17.92
N SER A 102 -9.59 -20.15 16.75
CA SER A 102 -9.82 -21.24 15.80
C SER A 102 -8.76 -22.34 15.94
N PRO A 103 -9.18 -23.62 16.07
CA PRO A 103 -8.26 -24.74 16.05
C PRO A 103 -7.70 -25.01 14.63
N ARG A 104 -8.22 -24.34 13.60
CA ARG A 104 -7.84 -24.55 12.20
C ARG A 104 -6.88 -23.45 11.72
N PRO A 105 -5.62 -23.78 11.39
CA PRO A 105 -4.64 -22.80 10.89
C PRO A 105 -5.14 -22.01 9.67
N SER A 106 -5.92 -22.66 8.79
CA SER A 106 -6.50 -22.00 7.62
C SER A 106 -7.45 -20.85 7.96
N MET A 107 -8.19 -20.94 9.06
CA MET A 107 -9.09 -19.86 9.49
C MET A 107 -8.29 -18.71 10.14
N GLN A 108 -7.21 -19.02 10.85
CA GLN A 108 -6.33 -17.99 11.44
C GLN A 108 -5.62 -17.15 10.37
N ALA A 109 -5.48 -17.69 9.15
CA ALA A 109 -4.87 -17.01 8.02
C ALA A 109 -5.73 -15.88 7.42
N MET A 110 -7.04 -15.82 7.75
CA MET A 110 -7.94 -14.79 7.26
C MET A 110 -7.73 -13.46 7.97
N ILE A 111 -7.63 -12.39 7.20
CA ILE A 111 -7.46 -11.02 7.70
C ILE A 111 -8.46 -10.08 7.04
N LEU A 112 -8.89 -9.08 7.78
CA LEU A 112 -9.54 -7.87 7.29
C LEU A 112 -8.62 -6.70 7.62
N GLN A 113 -8.29 -5.89 6.63
CA GLN A 113 -7.40 -4.75 6.77
C GLN A 113 -8.06 -3.50 6.23
N ILE A 114 -7.97 -2.39 6.97
CA ILE A 114 -8.44 -1.08 6.53
C ILE A 114 -7.30 -0.10 6.73
N ASP A 115 -6.91 0.56 5.67
CA ASP A 115 -5.89 1.59 5.66
C ASP A 115 -6.48 2.90 5.15
N GLY A 116 -6.05 4.00 5.70
CA GLY A 116 -6.49 5.30 5.23
C GLY A 116 -5.51 6.41 5.59
N GLY A 117 -5.79 7.59 5.06
CA GLY A 117 -5.02 8.79 5.36
C GLY A 117 -5.60 10.04 4.74
N THR A 118 -5.19 11.18 5.28
CA THR A 118 -5.59 12.51 4.80
C THR A 118 -4.40 13.46 4.84
N GLY A 119 -4.22 14.25 3.78
CA GLY A 119 -3.23 15.32 3.76
C GLY A 119 -3.72 16.53 4.54
N ILE A 120 -2.84 17.16 5.28
CA ILE A 120 -3.14 18.34 6.10
C ILE A 120 -2.26 19.49 5.64
N GLY A 121 -2.89 20.68 5.45
CA GLY A 121 -2.19 21.90 5.09
C GLY A 121 -1.56 21.87 3.70
N LEU A 122 -2.13 21.09 2.78
CA LEU A 122 -1.63 21.00 1.43
C LEU A 122 -2.11 22.21 0.61
N THR A 123 -1.15 22.98 0.13
CA THR A 123 -1.37 24.03 -0.87
C THR A 123 -0.60 23.67 -2.13
N VAL A 124 -1.14 24.08 -3.23
CA VAL A 124 -0.63 23.78 -4.55
C VAL A 124 -0.50 25.04 -5.37
N GLU A 125 0.64 25.19 -6.01
CA GLU A 125 0.89 26.26 -6.96
C GLU A 125 1.01 25.66 -8.37
N PRO A 126 -0.02 25.86 -9.25
CA PRO A 126 0.09 25.43 -10.63
C PRO A 126 1.24 26.17 -11.32
N ALA A 127 2.03 25.43 -12.11
CA ALA A 127 3.23 25.97 -12.76
C ALA A 127 2.90 27.25 -13.56
N GLY A 128 3.62 28.34 -13.25
CA GLY A 128 3.54 29.62 -13.96
C GLY A 128 2.38 30.54 -13.53
N THR A 129 1.60 30.18 -12.51
CA THR A 129 0.45 31.02 -12.08
C THR A 129 0.77 31.93 -10.89
N GLY A 130 1.70 31.55 -10.02
CA GLY A 130 1.97 32.24 -8.74
C GLY A 130 0.77 32.27 -7.79
N ILE A 131 -0.24 31.43 -8.03
CA ILE A 131 -1.44 31.34 -7.20
C ILE A 131 -1.38 30.07 -6.36
N SER A 132 -1.47 30.21 -5.05
CA SER A 132 -1.57 29.07 -4.11
C SER A 132 -3.03 28.66 -3.96
N LEU A 133 -3.34 27.40 -4.22
CA LEU A 133 -4.68 26.81 -4.13
C LEU A 133 -4.75 25.85 -2.96
N ASP A 134 -5.76 25.98 -2.12
CA ASP A 134 -6.02 25.03 -1.05
C ASP A 134 -6.42 23.68 -1.64
N THR A 135 -5.83 22.64 -1.08
CA THR A 135 -5.97 21.30 -1.59
C THR A 135 -6.22 20.31 -0.44
N ASN A 136 -7.17 19.43 -0.65
CA ASN A 136 -7.49 18.37 0.31
C ASN A 136 -7.26 17.01 -0.35
N THR A 137 -6.63 16.09 0.37
CA THR A 137 -6.47 14.71 -0.07
C THR A 137 -7.02 13.75 0.96
N TRP A 138 -7.68 12.73 0.48
CA TRP A 138 -8.20 11.66 1.32
C TRP A 138 -8.08 10.33 0.59
N ARG A 139 -7.70 9.28 1.31
CA ARG A 139 -7.65 7.93 0.77
C ARG A 139 -8.12 6.92 1.80
N MET A 140 -8.71 5.84 1.31
CA MET A 140 -9.06 4.68 2.11
C MET A 140 -9.05 3.42 1.25
N VAL A 141 -8.60 2.30 1.82
CA VAL A 141 -8.71 0.98 1.22
C VAL A 141 -9.12 -0.02 2.27
N GLY A 142 -10.18 -0.77 1.97
CA GLY A 142 -10.63 -1.92 2.76
C GLY A 142 -10.28 -3.21 2.00
N GLN A 143 -9.63 -4.16 2.66
CA GLN A 143 -9.11 -5.37 2.05
C GLN A 143 -9.44 -6.59 2.89
N PHE A 144 -9.82 -7.68 2.22
CA PHE A 144 -9.85 -9.01 2.76
C PHE A 144 -8.61 -9.76 2.29
N GLY A 145 -8.00 -10.52 3.17
CA GLY A 145 -6.79 -11.27 2.87
C GLY A 145 -6.78 -12.67 3.44
N TYR A 146 -5.94 -13.48 2.81
CA TYR A 146 -5.59 -14.81 3.30
C TYR A 146 -4.07 -14.92 3.34
N LEU A 147 -3.48 -14.96 4.55
CA LEU A 147 -2.04 -15.04 4.79
C LEU A 147 -1.72 -16.34 5.51
N TYR A 148 -1.37 -17.36 4.74
CA TYR A 148 -1.05 -18.70 5.26
C TYR A 148 0.28 -18.69 6.02
N PRO A 149 0.33 -19.16 7.27
CA PRO A 149 1.55 -19.22 8.06
C PRO A 149 2.43 -20.42 7.65
N ILE A 150 3.72 -20.13 7.41
CA ILE A 150 4.77 -21.10 7.15
C ILE A 150 5.92 -20.74 8.09
N ASP A 151 5.93 -21.32 9.29
CA ASP A 151 6.87 -20.97 10.37
C ASP A 151 6.84 -19.46 10.69
N ARG A 152 7.91 -18.73 10.41
CA ARG A 152 8.01 -17.28 10.63
C ARG A 152 7.50 -16.43 9.48
N LEU A 153 7.09 -17.07 8.39
CA LEU A 153 6.65 -16.43 7.16
C LEU A 153 5.13 -16.53 7.03
N LEU A 154 4.49 -15.44 6.68
CA LEU A 154 3.10 -15.40 6.23
C LEU A 154 3.08 -15.07 4.74
N VAL A 155 2.44 -15.90 3.93
CA VAL A 155 2.37 -15.70 2.47
C VAL A 155 0.93 -15.81 2.01
N GLY A 156 0.52 -14.93 1.14
CA GLY A 156 -0.83 -14.97 0.61
C GLY A 156 -1.19 -13.84 -0.31
N GLY A 157 -2.46 -13.45 -0.28
CA GLY A 157 -2.99 -12.41 -1.14
C GLY A 157 -4.04 -11.55 -0.46
N LEU A 158 -4.22 -10.37 -1.01
CA LEU A 158 -5.19 -9.36 -0.58
C LEU A 158 -6.09 -9.02 -1.76
N ILE A 159 -7.38 -8.85 -1.49
CA ILE A 159 -8.37 -8.29 -2.43
C ILE A 159 -9.18 -7.23 -1.69
N GLY A 160 -9.50 -6.13 -2.35
CA GLY A 160 -10.24 -5.06 -1.70
C GLY A 160 -10.75 -3.99 -2.64
N VAL A 161 -11.35 -2.98 -2.03
CA VAL A 161 -11.86 -1.78 -2.70
C VAL A 161 -11.28 -0.57 -2.01
N GLY A 162 -10.88 0.41 -2.78
CA GLY A 162 -10.32 1.65 -2.27
C GLY A 162 -10.79 2.88 -3.03
N GLY A 163 -10.52 4.02 -2.44
CA GLY A 163 -10.75 5.32 -3.04
C GLY A 163 -9.68 6.33 -2.67
N ASP A 164 -9.29 7.13 -3.66
CA ASP A 164 -8.37 8.25 -3.54
C ASP A 164 -9.08 9.50 -4.03
N VAL A 165 -9.15 10.52 -3.19
CA VAL A 165 -9.72 11.82 -3.52
C VAL A 165 -8.63 12.87 -3.42
N PHE A 166 -8.53 13.70 -4.43
CA PHE A 166 -7.67 14.87 -4.48
C PHE A 166 -8.53 16.04 -4.95
N SER A 167 -8.92 16.88 -4.02
CA SER A 167 -9.79 18.02 -4.25
C SER A 167 -8.96 19.30 -4.21
N ILE A 168 -9.02 20.08 -5.27
CA ILE A 168 -8.37 21.38 -5.41
C ILE A 168 -9.48 22.41 -5.52
N ASP A 169 -9.27 23.59 -4.95
CA ASP A 169 -10.15 24.74 -5.14
C ASP A 169 -10.38 25.02 -6.61
N LEU A 170 -11.55 25.58 -6.94
CA LEU A 170 -11.96 25.86 -8.30
C LEU A 170 -10.88 26.64 -9.07
N ASN A 171 -10.36 25.99 -10.10
CA ASN A 171 -9.35 26.55 -10.98
C ASN A 171 -9.56 26.01 -12.41
N SER A 172 -8.95 26.70 -13.39
CA SER A 172 -9.03 26.32 -14.80
C SER A 172 -7.93 25.40 -15.27
N VAL A 173 -6.99 25.02 -14.38
CA VAL A 173 -5.75 24.34 -14.78
C VAL A 173 -5.81 22.83 -14.49
N LEU A 174 -6.31 22.45 -13.32
CA LEU A 174 -6.31 21.07 -12.87
C LEU A 174 -7.67 20.69 -12.26
N PRO A 175 -8.32 19.63 -12.73
CA PRO A 175 -9.54 19.14 -12.12
C PRO A 175 -9.23 18.40 -10.81
N SER A 176 -10.17 18.45 -9.89
CA SER A 176 -10.20 17.52 -8.76
C SER A 176 -10.26 16.07 -9.28
N SER A 177 -9.58 15.15 -8.61
CA SER A 177 -9.63 13.73 -8.97
C SER A 177 -10.29 12.92 -7.87
N ARG A 178 -11.17 11.99 -8.27
CA ARG A 178 -11.74 10.97 -7.42
C ARG A 178 -11.56 9.63 -8.13
N ILE A 179 -10.80 8.74 -7.55
CA ILE A 179 -10.50 7.43 -8.12
C ILE A 179 -11.09 6.39 -7.19
N VAL A 180 -12.00 5.55 -7.69
CA VAL A 180 -12.49 4.37 -6.96
C VAL A 180 -12.02 3.13 -7.71
N TYR A 181 -11.43 2.18 -6.98
CA TYR A 181 -10.77 1.03 -7.60
C TYR A 181 -10.97 -0.26 -6.83
N VAL A 182 -10.89 -1.38 -7.55
CA VAL A 182 -10.65 -2.71 -6.98
C VAL A 182 -9.14 -2.91 -6.92
N ARG A 183 -8.65 -3.46 -5.81
CA ARG A 183 -7.25 -3.82 -5.58
C ARG A 183 -7.12 -5.32 -5.38
N LEU A 184 -6.11 -5.93 -6.00
CA LEU A 184 -5.73 -7.30 -5.69
C LEU A 184 -4.21 -7.47 -5.80
N GLY A 185 -3.64 -8.35 -4.99
CA GLY A 185 -2.21 -8.63 -5.09
C GLY A 185 -1.66 -9.53 -4.00
N PRO A 186 -0.41 -9.99 -4.15
CA PRO A 186 0.27 -10.80 -3.15
C PRO A 186 0.67 -9.97 -1.93
N ALA A 187 0.79 -10.67 -0.80
CA ALA A 187 1.33 -10.11 0.43
C ALA A 187 2.20 -11.16 1.14
N VAL A 188 3.24 -10.66 1.79
CA VAL A 188 4.17 -11.46 2.57
C VAL A 188 4.50 -10.73 3.86
N ALA A 189 4.62 -11.46 4.97
CA ALA A 189 5.15 -10.93 6.21
C ALA A 189 6.15 -11.92 6.82
N TYR A 190 7.21 -11.42 7.40
CA TYR A 190 8.25 -12.21 8.04
C TYR A 190 8.53 -11.71 9.44
N THR A 191 8.48 -12.60 10.42
CA THR A 191 8.81 -12.32 11.82
C THR A 191 10.31 -12.46 12.03
N ILE A 192 11.01 -11.34 12.21
CA ILE A 192 12.46 -11.32 12.43
C ILE A 192 12.77 -11.69 13.88
N VAL A 193 12.16 -10.98 14.83
CA VAL A 193 12.26 -11.26 16.26
C VAL A 193 10.87 -11.60 16.76
N ARG A 194 10.72 -12.83 17.28
CA ARG A 194 9.42 -13.34 17.72
C ARG A 194 8.76 -12.36 18.69
N ASP A 195 7.50 -12.02 18.44
CA ASP A 195 6.65 -11.12 19.22
C ASP A 195 7.09 -9.64 19.28
N TYR A 196 8.27 -9.28 18.77
CA TYR A 196 8.81 -7.94 18.91
C TYR A 196 8.97 -7.19 17.61
N PHE A 197 9.40 -7.85 16.52
CA PHE A 197 9.72 -7.16 15.28
C PHE A 197 9.51 -8.02 14.04
N GLY A 198 8.87 -7.44 13.03
CA GLY A 198 8.61 -8.07 11.73
C GLY A 198 8.63 -7.08 10.58
N VAL A 199 8.61 -7.64 9.39
CA VAL A 199 8.51 -6.90 8.13
C VAL A 199 7.36 -7.45 7.33
N ARG A 200 6.53 -6.58 6.77
CA ARG A 200 5.47 -6.93 5.83
C ARG A 200 5.70 -6.20 4.52
N ALA A 201 5.44 -6.88 3.42
CA ALA A 201 5.40 -6.27 2.10
C ALA A 201 4.15 -6.76 1.36
N ASP A 202 3.53 -5.87 0.63
CA ASP A 202 2.47 -6.21 -0.31
C ASP A 202 2.62 -5.42 -1.60
N PHE A 203 2.15 -6.02 -2.69
CA PHE A 203 2.10 -5.40 -4.01
C PHE A 203 0.67 -5.49 -4.52
N GLY A 204 0.15 -4.42 -5.11
CA GLY A 204 -1.22 -4.33 -5.56
C GLY A 204 -1.35 -3.90 -7.01
N LEU A 205 -2.24 -4.58 -7.73
CA LEU A 205 -2.81 -4.13 -8.99
C LEU A 205 -4.11 -3.39 -8.67
N ARG A 206 -4.26 -2.17 -9.16
CA ARG A 206 -5.46 -1.35 -8.98
C ARG A 206 -6.19 -1.21 -10.30
N PHE A 207 -7.47 -1.52 -10.29
CA PHE A 207 -8.37 -1.43 -11.44
C PHE A 207 -9.42 -0.37 -11.16
N PRO A 208 -9.15 0.91 -11.53
CA PRO A 208 -10.11 1.99 -11.37
C PRO A 208 -11.35 1.75 -12.23
N PHE A 209 -12.52 1.92 -11.63
CA PHE A 209 -13.81 1.86 -12.31
C PHE A 209 -14.56 3.19 -12.25
N ASP A 210 -14.16 4.11 -11.37
CA ASP A 210 -14.63 5.49 -11.32
C ASP A 210 -13.41 6.43 -11.27
N LEU A 211 -13.37 7.41 -12.16
CA LEU A 211 -12.33 8.44 -12.26
C LEU A 211 -12.87 9.85 -11.93
N GLY A 212 -14.16 9.95 -11.57
CA GLY A 212 -14.81 11.21 -11.21
C GLY A 212 -14.61 12.29 -12.27
N ALA A 213 -14.33 13.52 -11.84
CA ALA A 213 -14.19 14.69 -12.71
C ALA A 213 -13.07 14.57 -13.77
N LEU A 214 -12.15 13.62 -13.68
CA LEU A 214 -11.19 13.35 -14.75
C LEU A 214 -11.88 12.90 -16.04
N LYS A 215 -12.98 12.14 -15.96
CA LYS A 215 -13.78 11.76 -17.13
C LYS A 215 -14.47 12.97 -17.76
N ASP A 216 -15.03 13.83 -16.92
CA ASP A 216 -15.75 15.02 -17.37
C ASP A 216 -14.80 16.00 -18.08
N THR A 217 -13.55 16.04 -17.64
CA THR A 217 -12.54 16.99 -18.16
C THR A 217 -11.76 16.44 -19.35
N PHE A 218 -11.46 15.12 -19.39
CA PHE A 218 -10.55 14.54 -20.36
C PHE A 218 -11.20 13.50 -21.29
N GLY A 219 -12.48 13.18 -21.09
CA GLY A 219 -13.27 12.31 -21.95
C GLY A 219 -13.92 11.14 -21.22
N GLU A 220 -15.17 10.83 -21.59
CA GLU A 220 -16.02 9.86 -20.92
C GLU A 220 -15.49 8.41 -20.98
N ASP A 221 -14.77 8.06 -22.06
CA ASP A 221 -14.17 6.73 -22.26
C ASP A 221 -12.79 6.57 -21.61
N SER A 222 -12.42 7.49 -20.73
CA SER A 222 -11.13 7.47 -20.04
C SER A 222 -10.98 6.22 -19.17
N ARG A 223 -9.77 5.65 -19.18
CA ARG A 223 -9.41 4.44 -18.44
C ARG A 223 -8.15 4.70 -17.64
N ALA A 224 -8.03 3.98 -16.53
CA ALA A 224 -6.80 3.99 -15.75
C ALA A 224 -6.43 2.57 -15.29
N PHE A 225 -5.16 2.40 -15.04
CA PHE A 225 -4.58 1.22 -14.40
C PHE A 225 -3.59 1.70 -13.33
N GLY A 226 -3.62 1.08 -12.17
CA GLY A 226 -2.75 1.45 -11.08
C GLY A 226 -1.92 0.28 -10.54
N LEU A 227 -0.80 0.63 -9.95
CA LEU A 227 0.09 -0.24 -9.20
C LEU A 227 0.34 0.38 -7.83
N ASP A 228 0.50 -0.45 -6.83
CA ASP A 228 1.02 -0.01 -5.53
C ASP A 228 1.97 -1.03 -4.93
N ALA A 229 2.83 -0.55 -4.04
CA ALA A 229 3.66 -1.39 -3.20
C ALA A 229 3.75 -0.77 -1.81
N THR A 230 3.61 -1.61 -0.79
CA THR A 230 3.73 -1.22 0.61
C THR A 230 4.83 -2.04 1.27
N ALA A 231 5.70 -1.38 2.00
CA ALA A 231 6.63 -2.02 2.92
C ALA A 231 6.38 -1.47 4.33
N THR A 232 6.22 -2.37 5.29
CA THR A 232 5.94 -2.02 6.69
C THR A 232 6.95 -2.74 7.59
N PHE A 233 7.65 -1.98 8.40
CA PHE A 233 8.48 -2.46 9.48
C PHE A 233 7.67 -2.26 10.76
N GLU A 234 7.22 -3.34 11.35
CA GLU A 234 6.29 -3.29 12.49
C GLU A 234 6.87 -4.00 13.70
N GLY A 235 6.56 -3.47 14.88
CA GLY A 235 7.00 -4.04 16.12
C GLY A 235 5.97 -3.90 17.23
N ARG A 236 6.17 -4.72 18.26
CA ARG A 236 5.39 -4.71 19.48
C ARG A 236 6.29 -4.52 20.69
N ILE A 237 5.85 -3.71 21.63
CA ILE A 237 6.42 -3.57 22.96
C ILE A 237 5.50 -4.28 23.95
N GLU A 238 5.96 -4.50 25.15
CA GLU A 238 5.16 -5.05 26.24
C GLU A 238 3.80 -4.33 26.40
N ALA A 239 2.81 -5.05 26.94
CA ALA A 239 1.45 -4.57 27.14
C ALA A 239 0.65 -4.24 25.86
N GLY A 240 1.05 -4.76 24.69
CA GLY A 240 0.29 -4.63 23.45
C GLY A 240 0.52 -3.36 22.65
N PHE A 241 1.39 -2.44 23.11
CA PHE A 241 1.75 -1.26 22.33
C PHE A 241 2.49 -1.65 21.05
N THR A 242 2.09 -1.08 19.92
CA THR A 242 2.67 -1.36 18.60
C THR A 242 3.20 -0.10 17.95
N TYR A 243 4.24 -0.25 17.15
CA TYR A 243 4.76 0.79 16.29
C TYR A 243 5.00 0.23 14.89
N ALA A 244 4.87 1.08 13.87
CA ALA A 244 5.19 0.71 12.51
C ALA A 244 5.77 1.89 11.72
N PHE A 245 6.81 1.61 10.95
CA PHE A 245 7.27 2.50 9.90
C PHE A 245 6.81 1.92 8.57
N ARG A 246 6.05 2.71 7.80
CA ARG A 246 5.44 2.30 6.55
C ARG A 246 5.93 3.16 5.41
N VAL A 247 6.25 2.53 4.29
CA VAL A 247 6.52 3.17 3.00
C VAL A 247 5.48 2.68 2.02
N VAL A 248 4.75 3.60 1.40
CA VAL A 248 3.72 3.30 0.39
C VAL A 248 4.09 4.02 -0.90
N TRP A 249 4.22 3.27 -1.96
CA TRP A 249 4.38 3.77 -3.31
C TRP A 249 3.12 3.46 -4.12
N GLU A 250 2.61 4.44 -4.86
CA GLU A 250 1.42 4.32 -5.69
C GLU A 250 1.70 4.92 -7.06
N TYR A 251 1.18 4.28 -8.10
CA TYR A 251 1.38 4.71 -9.47
C TYR A 251 0.13 4.43 -10.29
N TYR A 252 -0.36 5.44 -11.04
CA TYR A 252 -1.45 5.32 -11.98
C TYR A 252 -1.03 5.74 -13.38
N LEU A 253 -1.51 4.99 -14.36
CA LEU A 253 -1.46 5.30 -15.78
C LEU A 253 -2.87 5.61 -16.27
N TYR A 254 -3.06 6.77 -16.85
CA TYR A 254 -4.31 7.18 -17.47
C TYR A 254 -4.20 7.16 -18.98
N ARG A 255 -5.30 6.80 -19.63
CA ARG A 255 -5.52 6.95 -21.05
C ARG A 255 -6.87 7.64 -21.23
N PHE A 256 -6.82 8.84 -21.78
CA PHE A 256 -7.97 9.67 -21.99
C PHE A 256 -8.50 9.51 -23.40
N SER A 257 -9.81 9.34 -23.56
CA SER A 257 -10.50 9.20 -24.86
C SER A 257 -11.98 9.53 -24.70
N GLY A 258 -12.64 9.84 -25.83
CA GLY A 258 -14.06 10.18 -25.87
C GLY A 258 -14.34 11.69 -25.92
N ALA A 259 -15.62 12.02 -26.06
CA ALA A 259 -16.09 13.40 -26.12
C ALA A 259 -15.94 14.09 -24.76
N VAL A 260 -15.60 15.36 -24.79
CA VAL A 260 -15.52 16.22 -23.60
C VAL A 260 -16.74 17.14 -23.57
N MET A 261 -17.52 17.10 -22.50
CA MET A 261 -18.59 18.07 -22.30
C MET A 261 -17.99 19.45 -22.03
N ASN A 262 -18.22 20.42 -22.92
CA ASN A 262 -17.94 21.85 -22.74
C ASN A 262 -16.51 22.40 -22.90
N VAL A 263 -15.56 21.61 -23.37
CA VAL A 263 -14.23 22.11 -23.75
C VAL A 263 -13.93 21.70 -25.18
N PRO A 264 -13.32 22.54 -26.05
CA PRO A 264 -12.82 22.09 -27.34
C PRO A 264 -11.92 20.89 -27.08
N ALA A 265 -12.27 19.75 -27.66
CA ALA A 265 -11.70 18.46 -27.36
C ALA A 265 -10.19 18.54 -27.19
N MET A 266 -9.69 18.17 -26.03
CA MET A 266 -8.35 17.61 -25.95
C MET A 266 -8.40 16.41 -26.90
N GLY A 267 -7.70 16.52 -28.02
CA GLY A 267 -7.82 15.56 -29.13
C GLY A 267 -7.64 14.14 -28.63
N ASP A 268 -8.30 13.19 -29.30
CA ASP A 268 -8.19 11.76 -29.02
C ASP A 268 -6.76 11.36 -28.69
N GLY A 269 -6.54 10.78 -27.51
CA GLY A 269 -5.28 10.13 -27.15
C GLY A 269 -4.45 10.76 -26.04
N GLY A 270 -5.03 11.57 -25.18
CA GLY A 270 -4.36 12.08 -23.98
C GLY A 270 -3.89 10.95 -23.07
N ARG A 271 -2.77 11.17 -22.38
CA ARG A 271 -2.18 10.24 -21.42
C ARG A 271 -1.90 10.95 -20.10
N GLY A 272 -1.92 10.20 -19.01
CA GLY A 272 -1.56 10.75 -17.71
C GLY A 272 -0.76 9.75 -16.89
N LYS A 273 0.04 10.29 -16.01
CA LYS A 273 0.77 9.55 -14.99
C LYS A 273 0.59 10.26 -13.66
N ASP A 274 0.31 9.48 -12.64
CA ASP A 274 0.21 9.97 -11.27
C ASP A 274 1.00 9.03 -10.38
N HIS A 275 1.94 9.55 -9.63
CA HIS A 275 2.69 8.75 -8.69
C HIS A 275 2.79 9.45 -7.34
N SER A 276 2.71 8.67 -6.28
CA SER A 276 2.94 9.15 -4.93
C SER A 276 3.87 8.24 -4.17
N LEU A 277 4.59 8.83 -3.24
CA LEU A 277 5.43 8.15 -2.27
C LEU A 277 5.09 8.70 -0.90
N ASN A 278 4.83 7.81 0.05
CA ASN A 278 4.41 8.16 1.39
C ASN A 278 5.24 7.42 2.43
N PHE A 279 5.72 8.14 3.42
CA PHE A 279 6.45 7.63 4.58
C PHE A 279 5.64 7.95 5.84
N GLN A 280 5.30 6.95 6.64
CA GLN A 280 4.48 7.11 7.83
C GLN A 280 5.11 6.41 9.03
N LEU A 281 5.03 7.06 10.18
CA LEU A 281 5.25 6.45 11.48
C LEU A 281 3.89 6.29 12.16
N LEU A 282 3.52 5.07 12.49
CA LEU A 282 2.26 4.72 13.12
C LEU A 282 2.53 4.18 14.53
N LEU A 283 1.70 4.59 15.47
CA LEU A 283 1.70 4.11 16.85
C LEU A 283 0.31 3.57 17.17
N GLY A 284 0.25 2.48 17.90
CA GLY A 284 -1.02 1.81 18.09
C GLY A 284 -1.02 0.77 19.19
N TRP A 285 -2.07 -0.06 19.15
CA TRP A 285 -2.32 -1.09 20.11
C TRP A 285 -2.75 -2.40 19.45
N SER A 286 -2.34 -3.52 20.04
CA SER A 286 -2.73 -4.87 19.60
C SER A 286 -3.34 -5.68 20.74
N LEU A 287 -4.42 -6.41 20.43
CA LEU A 287 -5.15 -7.30 21.34
C LEU A 287 -5.09 -8.75 20.87
#